data_e49e751719f0ee279b357f3661ffe134
#
_entry.id   e49e751719f0ee279b357f3661ffe134
#
_cell.length_a   1.000
_cell.length_b   1.000
_cell.length_c   1.000
_cell.angle_alpha   90.00
_cell.angle_beta   90.00
_cell.angle_gamma   90.00
#
_symmetry.space_group_name_H-M   'P 1'
#
loop_
_entity.id
_entity.type
_entity.pdbx_description
1 polymer ?
#
loop_
_entity_poly.entity_id
_entity_poly.type
_entity_poly.pdbx_seq_one_letter_code
_entity_poly.pdbx_strand_id
1 'polypeptide(L)'
;MMGRQAGDQSQLFYLFNLEDRIPANHLLRRINPVVTRVLAELREKLAPFYSDIGRPSIDPELMIRMLIVGYCYGIRSERRLCEEAEMHLAYRWFCRLDLDDRVPDHSTFSVNRHGRFRSSNIFRQLFEAVVRACMDAGLVQGEGFAIDASVMEANASRYHGKAPDEIDWSVPERQTRAAAEFLAGLDDEDPAANRNLPKLISPVDPCSAWTAKANKRVQFGYGLNYLIDVGPGAVIVDVEATPARTYDEVAATKPMLERTEKIFGLKPKRLTADAAYGTGKFLAWIVGNGIAPHIPVRDFSQRDDGTFSRSDFKFDKDRNRYVCPAGKLLKTTGRVISGYVLRYTASTYDCGPCPLKSKCCPNTPQRIIPRDVNEDARDHARALVGTPEFEKSRDERKKVEMRFAHLKVHHRFERMRLRGLTGARDEFQLAATVQNLKTIANYLWRPPPNQPAHCAA
;
A
#
# COMPACT_ATOMS: atom_id res chain seq x y z
N MET A 1 10.78 -20.71 -47.77
CA MET A 1 10.32 -19.77 -48.82
C MET A 1 9.91 -18.47 -48.14
N MET A 2 10.47 -17.33 -48.51
CA MET A 2 10.02 -16.03 -47.98
C MET A 2 8.65 -15.70 -48.54
N GLY A 3 7.66 -15.42 -47.70
CA GLY A 3 6.36 -14.91 -48.09
C GLY A 3 6.47 -13.45 -48.56
N ARG A 4 5.58 -13.03 -49.44
CA ARG A 4 5.40 -11.62 -49.83
C ARG A 4 4.03 -11.17 -49.36
N GLN A 5 3.94 -9.97 -48.82
CA GLN A 5 2.65 -9.30 -48.61
C GLN A 5 2.06 -8.96 -49.99
N ALA A 6 0.79 -9.29 -50.16
CA ALA A 6 0.06 -8.94 -51.36
C ALA A 6 -0.53 -7.54 -51.23
N GLY A 7 0.17 -6.54 -51.72
CA GLY A 7 -0.41 -5.24 -52.03
C GLY A 7 -1.02 -4.42 -50.91
N ASP A 8 -1.56 -3.26 -51.31
CA ASP A 8 -2.24 -2.29 -50.48
C ASP A 8 -3.69 -2.68 -50.18
N GLN A 9 -4.31 -2.00 -49.23
CA GLN A 9 -5.72 -2.13 -48.90
C GLN A 9 -6.59 -1.76 -50.10
N SER A 10 -7.16 -2.76 -50.78
CA SER A 10 -7.87 -2.57 -52.03
C SER A 10 -9.40 -2.64 -51.92
N GLN A 11 -9.93 -3.11 -50.76
CA GLN A 11 -11.37 -3.21 -50.57
C GLN A 11 -11.94 -1.89 -50.06
N LEU A 12 -13.01 -1.42 -50.75
CA LEU A 12 -13.76 -0.22 -50.35
C LEU A 12 -14.71 -0.48 -49.20
N PHE A 13 -15.23 -1.70 -49.08
CA PHE A 13 -16.18 -2.10 -48.05
C PHE A 13 -15.73 -3.36 -47.35
N TYR A 14 -15.83 -3.35 -46.02
CA TYR A 14 -15.55 -4.50 -45.17
C TYR A 14 -16.78 -4.81 -44.32
N LEU A 15 -17.17 -6.07 -44.25
CA LEU A 15 -18.05 -6.53 -43.20
C LEU A 15 -17.23 -6.59 -41.92
N PHE A 16 -17.44 -5.63 -41.03
CA PHE A 16 -16.63 -5.44 -39.86
C PHE A 16 -17.47 -5.41 -38.58
N ASN A 17 -17.08 -6.22 -37.59
CA ASN A 17 -17.62 -6.19 -36.25
C ASN A 17 -16.45 -6.21 -35.26
N LEU A 18 -16.38 -5.24 -34.33
CA LEU A 18 -15.35 -5.16 -33.30
C LEU A 18 -15.33 -6.43 -32.44
N GLU A 19 -16.50 -6.99 -32.12
CA GLU A 19 -16.62 -8.20 -31.30
C GLU A 19 -15.84 -9.38 -31.90
N ASP A 20 -15.90 -9.55 -33.21
CA ASP A 20 -15.24 -10.66 -33.91
C ASP A 20 -13.73 -10.50 -34.05
N ARG A 21 -13.23 -9.27 -33.89
CA ARG A 21 -11.81 -8.93 -34.03
C ARG A 21 -11.00 -9.11 -32.76
N ILE A 22 -11.66 -9.15 -31.60
CA ILE A 22 -10.97 -9.29 -30.33
C ILE A 22 -10.81 -10.77 -29.98
N PRO A 23 -9.57 -11.29 -29.80
CA PRO A 23 -9.36 -12.70 -29.44
C PRO A 23 -10.10 -13.11 -28.18
N ALA A 24 -10.63 -14.34 -28.15
CA ALA A 24 -11.40 -14.85 -27.03
C ALA A 24 -10.59 -14.86 -25.69
N ASN A 25 -9.28 -15.08 -25.78
CA ASN A 25 -8.37 -15.10 -24.61
C ASN A 25 -7.82 -13.71 -24.24
N HIS A 26 -8.22 -12.63 -24.94
CA HIS A 26 -7.70 -11.29 -24.68
C HIS A 26 -8.04 -10.85 -23.25
N LEU A 27 -7.09 -10.19 -22.54
CA LEU A 27 -7.27 -9.77 -21.14
C LEU A 27 -8.53 -8.92 -20.94
N LEU A 28 -8.77 -7.93 -21.80
CA LEU A 28 -9.93 -7.05 -21.68
C LEU A 28 -11.25 -7.81 -21.81
N ARG A 29 -11.31 -8.85 -22.67
CA ARG A 29 -12.48 -9.72 -22.77
C ARG A 29 -12.74 -10.46 -21.45
N ARG A 30 -11.68 -10.94 -20.82
CA ARG A 30 -11.77 -11.70 -19.57
C ARG A 30 -12.18 -10.84 -18.37
N ILE A 31 -11.77 -9.58 -18.29
CA ILE A 31 -12.16 -8.66 -17.21
C ILE A 31 -13.51 -7.99 -17.48
N ASN A 32 -13.97 -7.89 -18.74
CA ASN A 32 -15.15 -7.13 -19.12
C ASN A 32 -16.44 -7.53 -18.37
N PRO A 33 -16.75 -8.82 -18.12
CA PRO A 33 -17.96 -9.20 -17.39
C PRO A 33 -17.97 -8.64 -15.96
N VAL A 34 -16.84 -8.72 -15.26
CA VAL A 34 -16.69 -8.19 -13.89
C VAL A 34 -16.82 -6.66 -13.90
N VAL A 35 -16.11 -5.99 -14.82
CA VAL A 35 -16.12 -4.52 -14.93
C VAL A 35 -17.54 -4.03 -15.26
N THR A 36 -18.25 -4.68 -16.19
CA THR A 36 -19.63 -4.32 -16.56
C THR A 36 -20.58 -4.39 -15.36
N ARG A 37 -20.52 -5.49 -14.59
CA ARG A 37 -21.35 -5.65 -13.39
C ARG A 37 -21.03 -4.56 -12.35
N VAL A 38 -19.78 -4.37 -12.03
CA VAL A 38 -19.34 -3.39 -11.03
C VAL A 38 -19.70 -1.96 -11.43
N LEU A 39 -19.52 -1.59 -12.71
CA LEU A 39 -19.85 -0.24 -13.16
C LEU A 39 -21.34 0.04 -13.22
N ALA A 40 -22.17 -0.97 -13.47
CA ALA A 40 -23.63 -0.84 -13.38
C ALA A 40 -24.07 -0.45 -11.96
N GLU A 41 -23.51 -1.08 -10.92
CA GLU A 41 -23.78 -0.75 -9.52
C GLU A 41 -23.28 0.65 -9.13
N LEU A 42 -22.16 1.10 -9.71
CA LEU A 42 -21.56 2.40 -9.40
C LEU A 42 -22.26 3.56 -10.11
N ARG A 43 -22.99 3.32 -11.19
CA ARG A 43 -23.67 4.36 -11.97
C ARG A 43 -24.67 5.15 -11.11
N GLU A 44 -25.46 4.45 -10.29
CA GLU A 44 -26.44 5.06 -9.39
C GLU A 44 -25.75 5.95 -8.33
N LYS A 45 -24.59 5.53 -7.83
CA LYS A 45 -23.81 6.28 -6.85
C LYS A 45 -23.15 7.53 -7.42
N LEU A 46 -22.92 7.56 -8.73
CA LEU A 46 -22.37 8.73 -9.43
C LEU A 46 -23.45 9.75 -9.83
N ALA A 47 -24.70 9.34 -9.99
CA ALA A 47 -25.78 10.21 -10.42
C ALA A 47 -25.87 11.55 -9.67
N PRO A 48 -25.75 11.60 -8.32
CA PRO A 48 -25.81 12.86 -7.57
C PRO A 48 -24.73 13.90 -7.91
N PHE A 49 -23.63 13.49 -8.55
CA PHE A 49 -22.53 14.36 -8.97
C PHE A 49 -22.70 14.89 -10.40
N TYR A 50 -23.80 14.55 -11.07
CA TYR A 50 -24.12 15.01 -12.41
C TYR A 50 -25.40 15.85 -12.38
N SER A 51 -25.43 16.90 -13.20
CA SER A 51 -26.60 17.76 -13.35
C SER A 51 -27.60 17.15 -14.33
N ASP A 52 -28.87 17.30 -14.05
CA ASP A 52 -29.96 16.88 -14.94
C ASP A 52 -30.21 17.87 -16.08
N ILE A 53 -29.59 19.05 -16.04
CA ILE A 53 -29.72 20.12 -17.03
C ILE A 53 -28.38 20.49 -17.63
N GLY A 54 -28.40 20.91 -18.91
CA GLY A 54 -27.22 21.34 -19.64
C GLY A 54 -26.71 20.31 -20.65
N ARG A 55 -25.53 20.62 -21.26
CA ARG A 55 -24.92 19.72 -22.23
C ARG A 55 -24.46 18.43 -21.54
N PRO A 56 -24.75 17.24 -22.10
CA PRO A 56 -24.28 15.97 -21.58
C PRO A 56 -22.75 15.98 -21.40
N SER A 57 -22.31 15.57 -20.24
CA SER A 57 -20.88 15.35 -19.97
C SER A 57 -20.44 13.98 -20.47
N ILE A 58 -19.11 13.74 -20.45
CA ILE A 58 -18.55 12.42 -20.76
C ILE A 58 -19.15 11.37 -19.82
N ASP A 59 -19.54 10.23 -20.38
CA ASP A 59 -20.06 9.10 -19.59
C ASP A 59 -18.98 8.64 -18.57
N PRO A 60 -19.28 8.60 -17.27
CA PRO A 60 -18.36 8.12 -16.25
C PRO A 60 -17.89 6.68 -16.48
N GLU A 61 -18.73 5.82 -17.04
CA GLU A 61 -18.36 4.45 -17.38
C GLU A 61 -17.24 4.43 -18.41
N LEU A 62 -17.34 5.23 -19.48
CA LEU A 62 -16.31 5.36 -20.49
C LEU A 62 -14.97 5.78 -19.87
N MET A 63 -14.99 6.80 -19.02
CA MET A 63 -13.77 7.28 -18.38
C MET A 63 -13.13 6.25 -17.46
N ILE A 64 -13.92 5.52 -16.67
CA ILE A 64 -13.40 4.48 -15.78
C ILE A 64 -12.83 3.32 -16.61
N ARG A 65 -13.50 2.90 -17.67
CA ARG A 65 -13.00 1.87 -18.60
C ARG A 65 -11.66 2.29 -19.25
N MET A 66 -11.54 3.54 -19.68
CA MET A 66 -10.28 4.08 -20.21
C MET A 66 -9.17 4.04 -19.14
N LEU A 67 -9.45 4.43 -17.88
CA LEU A 67 -8.48 4.34 -16.79
C LEU A 67 -8.06 2.88 -16.53
N ILE A 68 -8.99 1.95 -16.51
CA ILE A 68 -8.69 0.51 -16.37
C ILE A 68 -7.74 0.05 -17.48
N VAL A 69 -7.99 0.42 -18.74
CA VAL A 69 -7.07 0.15 -19.87
C VAL A 69 -5.69 0.75 -19.57
N GLY A 70 -5.64 2.02 -19.20
CA GLY A 70 -4.39 2.71 -18.90
C GLY A 70 -3.56 1.98 -17.84
N TYR A 71 -4.18 1.57 -16.75
CA TYR A 71 -3.49 0.83 -15.67
C TYR A 71 -3.18 -0.63 -16.03
N CYS A 72 -4.00 -1.28 -16.88
CA CYS A 72 -3.71 -2.64 -17.36
C CYS A 72 -2.44 -2.71 -18.21
N TYR A 73 -2.22 -1.69 -19.04
CA TYR A 73 -1.15 -1.66 -20.06
C TYR A 73 -0.03 -0.65 -19.76
N GLY A 74 -0.06 -0.02 -18.60
CA GLY A 74 0.96 0.95 -18.18
C GLY A 74 0.92 2.27 -18.96
N ILE A 75 -0.23 2.62 -19.56
CA ILE A 75 -0.46 3.88 -20.27
C ILE A 75 -0.98 4.90 -19.25
N ARG A 76 -0.07 5.62 -18.61
CA ARG A 76 -0.43 6.47 -17.47
C ARG A 76 -0.56 7.95 -17.84
N SER A 77 -0.21 8.35 -19.06
CA SER A 77 -0.46 9.69 -19.61
C SER A 77 -1.87 9.75 -20.17
N GLU A 78 -2.70 10.66 -19.68
CA GLU A 78 -4.10 10.80 -20.16
C GLU A 78 -4.15 11.17 -21.64
N ARG A 79 -3.22 12.02 -22.12
CA ARG A 79 -3.10 12.33 -23.55
C ARG A 79 -2.83 11.05 -24.37
N ARG A 80 -1.79 10.30 -24.00
CA ARG A 80 -1.47 9.06 -24.68
C ARG A 80 -2.58 8.01 -24.56
N LEU A 81 -3.28 7.97 -23.43
CA LEU A 81 -4.42 7.06 -23.24
C LEU A 81 -5.54 7.36 -24.23
N CYS A 82 -5.84 8.65 -24.47
CA CYS A 82 -6.84 9.06 -25.47
C CYS A 82 -6.37 8.68 -26.88
N GLU A 83 -5.11 8.98 -27.23
CA GLU A 83 -4.51 8.63 -28.54
C GLU A 83 -4.54 7.10 -28.79
N GLU A 84 -4.14 6.30 -27.81
CA GLU A 84 -4.16 4.84 -27.91
C GLU A 84 -5.59 4.28 -27.97
N ALA A 85 -6.54 4.86 -27.25
CA ALA A 85 -7.94 4.47 -27.31
C ALA A 85 -8.57 4.81 -28.67
N GLU A 86 -8.12 5.86 -29.34
CA GLU A 86 -8.56 6.21 -30.70
C GLU A 86 -8.16 5.15 -31.72
N MET A 87 -6.97 4.59 -31.59
CA MET A 87 -6.35 3.73 -32.62
C MET A 87 -6.45 2.22 -32.34
N HIS A 88 -6.68 1.81 -31.10
CA HIS A 88 -6.60 0.40 -30.72
C HIS A 88 -7.97 -0.26 -30.61
N LEU A 89 -8.29 -1.18 -31.51
CA LEU A 89 -9.59 -1.84 -31.59
C LEU A 89 -10.04 -2.48 -30.27
N ALA A 90 -9.17 -3.16 -29.54
CA ALA A 90 -9.53 -3.78 -28.27
C ALA A 90 -9.83 -2.76 -27.17
N TYR A 91 -9.23 -1.58 -27.21
CA TYR A 91 -9.52 -0.51 -26.26
C TYR A 91 -10.87 0.14 -26.58
N ARG A 92 -11.15 0.40 -27.86
CA ARG A 92 -12.45 0.88 -28.32
C ARG A 92 -13.56 -0.08 -27.89
N TRP A 93 -13.40 -1.35 -28.23
CA TRP A 93 -14.34 -2.41 -27.84
C TRP A 93 -14.61 -2.43 -26.32
N PHE A 94 -13.56 -2.45 -25.52
CA PHE A 94 -13.68 -2.47 -24.07
C PHE A 94 -14.32 -1.20 -23.50
N CYS A 95 -14.05 -0.06 -24.12
CA CYS A 95 -14.63 1.24 -23.78
C CYS A 95 -16.04 1.46 -24.35
N ARG A 96 -16.60 0.47 -25.08
CA ARG A 96 -17.90 0.56 -25.74
C ARG A 96 -17.99 1.71 -26.75
N LEU A 97 -16.89 1.96 -27.44
CA LEU A 97 -16.80 2.92 -28.55
C LEU A 97 -16.85 2.18 -29.88
N ASP A 98 -17.74 2.60 -30.78
CA ASP A 98 -17.72 2.16 -32.17
C ASP A 98 -16.61 2.88 -32.96
N LEU A 99 -16.36 2.49 -34.20
CA LEU A 99 -15.30 3.06 -35.03
C LEU A 99 -15.46 4.57 -35.24
N ASP A 100 -16.69 5.05 -35.37
CA ASP A 100 -17.01 6.46 -35.60
C ASP A 100 -17.18 7.29 -34.32
N ASP A 101 -17.18 6.63 -33.15
CA ASP A 101 -17.33 7.33 -31.88
C ASP A 101 -16.08 8.12 -31.52
N ARG A 102 -16.28 9.33 -30.99
CA ARG A 102 -15.19 10.19 -30.57
C ARG A 102 -14.65 9.80 -29.19
N VAL A 103 -13.35 9.65 -29.09
CA VAL A 103 -12.66 9.53 -27.81
C VAL A 103 -12.64 10.91 -27.11
N PRO A 104 -12.84 10.98 -25.79
CA PRO A 104 -12.74 12.23 -25.04
C PRO A 104 -11.39 12.92 -25.20
N ASP A 105 -11.38 14.27 -25.29
CA ASP A 105 -10.15 15.03 -25.20
C ASP A 105 -9.51 14.90 -23.82
N HIS A 106 -8.18 14.81 -23.76
CA HIS A 106 -7.43 14.63 -22.54
C HIS A 106 -7.64 15.75 -21.50
N SER A 107 -7.89 16.99 -21.92
CA SER A 107 -8.13 18.10 -21.01
C SER A 107 -9.47 17.95 -20.30
N THR A 108 -10.54 17.63 -21.04
CA THR A 108 -11.87 17.36 -20.48
C THR A 108 -11.85 16.13 -19.59
N PHE A 109 -11.09 15.10 -19.98
CA PHE A 109 -10.86 13.91 -19.19
C PHE A 109 -10.22 14.25 -17.85
N SER A 110 -9.14 15.02 -17.86
CA SER A 110 -8.43 15.48 -16.68
C SER A 110 -9.31 16.27 -15.73
N VAL A 111 -10.10 17.22 -16.24
CA VAL A 111 -11.05 18.04 -15.43
C VAL A 111 -12.06 17.15 -14.70
N ASN A 112 -12.68 16.17 -15.39
CA ASN A 112 -13.65 15.27 -14.77
C ASN A 112 -13.00 14.40 -13.69
N ARG A 113 -11.81 13.86 -13.93
CA ARG A 113 -11.07 13.06 -12.96
C ARG A 113 -10.75 13.84 -11.69
N HIS A 114 -10.30 15.10 -11.83
CA HIS A 114 -9.94 15.93 -10.68
C HIS A 114 -11.15 16.57 -9.98
N GLY A 115 -12.28 16.64 -10.63
CA GLY A 115 -13.56 17.14 -10.07
C GLY A 115 -14.45 16.01 -9.53
N ARG A 116 -15.45 15.63 -10.30
CA ARG A 116 -16.53 14.71 -9.90
C ARG A 116 -16.04 13.37 -9.33
N PHE A 117 -15.04 12.77 -9.96
CA PHE A 117 -14.54 11.46 -9.53
C PHE A 117 -13.89 11.50 -8.15
N ARG A 118 -13.20 12.59 -7.87
CA ARG A 118 -12.63 12.79 -6.55
C ARG A 118 -13.70 13.07 -5.51
N SER A 119 -14.63 13.98 -5.80
CA SER A 119 -15.71 14.35 -4.89
C SER A 119 -16.60 13.15 -4.53
N SER A 120 -16.79 12.22 -5.46
CA SER A 120 -17.57 11.00 -5.25
C SER A 120 -16.79 9.87 -4.56
N ASN A 121 -15.49 9.97 -4.39
CA ASN A 121 -14.60 8.88 -3.93
C ASN A 121 -14.77 7.59 -4.77
N ILE A 122 -15.01 7.74 -6.07
CA ILE A 122 -15.41 6.63 -6.96
C ILE A 122 -14.34 5.55 -7.06
N PHE A 123 -13.05 5.92 -7.01
CA PHE A 123 -11.97 4.92 -7.13
C PHE A 123 -11.93 3.99 -5.92
N ARG A 124 -12.23 4.50 -4.73
CA ARG A 124 -12.39 3.66 -3.54
C ARG A 124 -13.59 2.74 -3.67
N GLN A 125 -14.73 3.24 -4.12
CA GLN A 125 -15.93 2.43 -4.34
C GLN A 125 -15.71 1.36 -5.42
N LEU A 126 -15.00 1.69 -6.51
CA LEU A 126 -14.62 0.75 -7.56
C LEU A 126 -13.71 -0.36 -7.01
N PHE A 127 -12.71 0.01 -6.23
CA PHE A 127 -11.82 -0.95 -5.59
C PHE A 127 -12.60 -1.92 -4.69
N GLU A 128 -13.46 -1.39 -3.82
CA GLU A 128 -14.26 -2.21 -2.90
C GLU A 128 -15.24 -3.14 -3.62
N ALA A 129 -15.86 -2.69 -4.71
CA ALA A 129 -16.75 -3.52 -5.51
C ALA A 129 -15.98 -4.67 -6.20
N VAL A 130 -14.75 -4.42 -6.66
CA VAL A 130 -13.91 -5.48 -7.23
C VAL A 130 -13.42 -6.45 -6.15
N VAL A 131 -13.13 -5.99 -4.92
CA VAL A 131 -12.82 -6.89 -3.79
C VAL A 131 -14.03 -7.80 -3.51
N ARG A 132 -15.27 -7.26 -3.45
CA ARG A 132 -16.47 -8.08 -3.29
C ARG A 132 -16.60 -9.12 -4.41
N ALA A 133 -16.35 -8.74 -5.66
CA ALA A 133 -16.36 -9.69 -6.77
C ALA A 133 -15.33 -10.82 -6.60
N CYS A 134 -14.16 -10.52 -6.02
CA CYS A 134 -13.17 -11.55 -5.67
C CYS A 134 -13.64 -12.45 -4.50
N MET A 135 -14.35 -11.87 -3.53
CA MET A 135 -14.96 -12.65 -2.43
C MET A 135 -16.05 -13.60 -2.95
N ASP A 136 -16.94 -13.11 -3.81
CA ASP A 136 -18.00 -13.91 -4.45
C ASP A 136 -17.42 -15.07 -5.27
N ALA A 137 -16.24 -14.88 -5.86
CA ALA A 137 -15.52 -15.90 -6.60
C ALA A 137 -14.74 -16.89 -5.69
N GLY A 138 -14.79 -16.73 -4.36
CA GLY A 138 -14.09 -17.60 -3.41
C GLY A 138 -12.57 -17.39 -3.35
N LEU A 139 -12.06 -16.27 -3.84
CA LEU A 139 -10.62 -15.96 -3.88
C LEU A 139 -10.09 -15.38 -2.58
N VAL A 140 -10.95 -14.92 -1.68
CA VAL A 140 -10.63 -14.34 -0.38
C VAL A 140 -11.08 -15.28 0.73
N GLN A 141 -10.19 -15.63 1.64
CA GLN A 141 -10.47 -16.54 2.76
C GLN A 141 -10.65 -15.79 4.09
N GLY A 142 -10.03 -14.63 4.27
CA GLY A 142 -10.13 -13.82 5.49
C GLY A 142 -9.37 -14.37 6.71
N GLU A 143 -8.65 -15.50 6.59
CA GLU A 143 -7.98 -16.13 7.73
C GLU A 143 -6.63 -15.51 8.08
N GLY A 144 -5.88 -15.13 7.08
CA GLY A 144 -4.57 -14.53 7.24
C GLY A 144 -4.34 -13.37 6.31
N PHE A 145 -3.78 -12.30 6.82
CA PHE A 145 -3.40 -11.14 6.01
C PHE A 145 -1.91 -10.90 6.04
N ALA A 146 -1.39 -10.34 4.94
CA ALA A 146 -0.05 -9.81 4.86
C ALA A 146 -0.10 -8.32 4.56
N ILE A 147 0.73 -7.55 5.28
CA ILE A 147 0.90 -6.11 5.08
C ILE A 147 2.35 -5.81 4.71
N ASP A 148 2.53 -4.97 3.72
CA ASP A 148 3.83 -4.42 3.35
C ASP A 148 3.65 -3.11 2.58
N ALA A 149 4.72 -2.34 2.45
CA ALA A 149 4.74 -1.08 1.75
C ALA A 149 5.83 -1.03 0.68
N SER A 150 5.53 -0.37 -0.43
CA SER A 150 6.51 -0.08 -1.48
C SER A 150 6.56 1.40 -1.78
N VAL A 151 7.76 1.96 -1.82
CA VAL A 151 7.93 3.37 -2.18
C VAL A 151 7.72 3.56 -3.68
N MET A 152 6.83 4.51 -4.01
CA MET A 152 6.58 5.04 -5.35
C MET A 152 7.16 6.45 -5.44
N GLU A 153 7.93 6.74 -6.51
CA GLU A 153 8.50 8.05 -6.74
C GLU A 153 7.39 9.09 -6.94
N ALA A 154 7.45 10.21 -6.22
CA ALA A 154 6.50 11.31 -6.38
C ALA A 154 6.70 12.06 -7.71
N ASN A 155 5.66 12.78 -8.15
CA ASN A 155 5.77 13.68 -9.32
C ASN A 155 6.46 14.99 -8.92
N ALA A 156 7.68 14.87 -8.40
CA ALA A 156 8.49 15.97 -7.88
C ALA A 156 9.96 15.78 -8.29
N SER A 157 10.65 16.88 -8.49
CA SER A 157 12.09 16.85 -8.74
C SER A 157 12.86 16.72 -7.43
N ARG A 158 13.78 15.78 -7.36
CA ARG A 158 14.67 15.60 -6.21
C ARG A 158 15.64 16.77 -5.98
N TYR A 159 15.87 17.58 -7.01
CA TYR A 159 16.83 18.70 -6.94
C TYR A 159 16.19 20.00 -6.43
N HIS A 160 14.86 20.07 -6.35
CA HIS A 160 14.12 21.26 -5.98
C HIS A 160 13.49 21.15 -4.59
N GLY A 161 14.02 20.29 -3.72
CA GLY A 161 13.63 20.26 -2.32
C GLY A 161 14.10 21.51 -1.60
N LYS A 162 13.28 22.01 -0.66
CA LYS A 162 13.55 23.17 0.17
C LYS A 162 13.24 22.89 1.63
N ALA A 163 13.87 23.63 2.53
CA ALA A 163 13.43 23.63 3.93
C ALA A 163 12.03 24.24 4.03
N PRO A 164 11.18 23.81 4.97
CA PRO A 164 9.80 24.31 5.08
C PRO A 164 9.69 25.83 5.22
N ASP A 165 10.62 26.45 5.94
CA ASP A 165 10.73 27.89 6.19
C ASP A 165 11.21 28.71 4.98
N GLU A 166 11.81 28.06 4.00
CA GLU A 166 12.24 28.68 2.73
C GLU A 166 11.12 28.76 1.68
N ILE A 167 9.95 28.22 1.99
CA ILE A 167 8.84 28.14 1.02
C ILE A 167 7.79 29.19 1.35
N ASP A 168 7.68 30.18 0.50
CA ASP A 168 6.57 31.11 0.51
C ASP A 168 5.35 30.49 -0.19
N TRP A 169 4.35 30.10 0.59
CA TRP A 169 3.10 29.48 0.10
C TRP A 169 2.10 30.49 -0.47
N SER A 170 2.33 31.80 -0.30
CA SER A 170 1.45 32.84 -0.83
C SER A 170 1.61 33.06 -2.34
N VAL A 171 2.71 32.57 -2.91
CA VAL A 171 3.01 32.69 -4.35
C VAL A 171 2.00 31.87 -5.16
N PRO A 172 1.29 32.49 -6.17
CA PRO A 172 0.22 31.83 -6.92
C PRO A 172 0.59 30.49 -7.55
N GLU A 173 1.82 30.35 -8.05
CA GLU A 173 2.31 29.12 -8.67
C GLU A 173 2.42 27.94 -7.69
N ARG A 174 2.41 28.22 -6.39
CA ARG A 174 2.46 27.24 -5.31
C ARG A 174 1.09 26.97 -4.68
N GLN A 175 0.08 27.77 -5.00
CA GLN A 175 -1.29 27.56 -4.56
C GLN A 175 -1.94 26.37 -5.29
N THR A 176 -1.29 25.22 -5.23
CA THR A 176 -1.78 23.99 -5.80
C THR A 176 -2.61 23.22 -4.79
N ARG A 177 -3.44 22.32 -5.27
CA ARG A 177 -4.20 21.44 -4.39
C ARG A 177 -3.31 20.61 -3.46
N ALA A 178 -2.17 20.11 -3.95
CA ALA A 178 -1.23 19.35 -3.12
C ALA A 178 -0.65 20.21 -1.98
N ALA A 179 -0.41 21.49 -2.22
CA ALA A 179 -0.01 22.44 -1.19
C ALA A 179 -1.15 22.70 -0.19
N ALA A 180 -2.38 22.89 -0.67
CA ALA A 180 -3.55 23.08 0.19
C ALA A 180 -3.79 21.84 1.10
N GLU A 181 -3.70 20.64 0.56
CA GLU A 181 -3.78 19.40 1.35
C GLU A 181 -2.70 19.31 2.44
N PHE A 182 -1.49 19.73 2.11
CA PHE A 182 -0.38 19.73 3.06
C PHE A 182 -0.60 20.76 4.17
N LEU A 183 -1.00 21.98 3.83
CA LEU A 183 -1.26 23.04 4.80
C LEU A 183 -2.44 22.69 5.71
N ALA A 184 -3.55 22.19 5.15
CA ALA A 184 -4.69 21.73 5.94
C ALA A 184 -4.30 20.63 6.94
N GLY A 185 -3.46 19.66 6.51
CA GLY A 185 -2.94 18.65 7.43
C GLY A 185 -2.04 19.19 8.54
N LEU A 186 -1.43 20.37 8.34
CA LEU A 186 -0.69 21.04 9.41
C LEU A 186 -1.64 21.71 10.43
N ASP A 187 -2.80 22.19 10.02
CA ASP A 187 -3.77 22.86 10.89
C ASP A 187 -4.58 21.85 11.73
N ASP A 188 -4.85 20.65 11.19
CA ASP A 188 -5.62 19.59 11.85
C ASP A 188 -4.86 18.86 12.97
N GLU A 189 -3.53 18.98 13.05
CA GLU A 189 -2.74 18.33 14.08
C GLU A 189 -2.72 19.16 15.37
N ASP A 190 -2.73 18.47 16.53
CA ASP A 190 -2.60 19.07 17.86
C ASP A 190 -1.33 19.97 17.93
N PRO A 191 -1.46 21.26 18.26
CA PRO A 191 -0.33 22.19 18.43
C PRO A 191 0.72 21.72 19.45
N ALA A 192 0.33 20.87 20.39
CA ALA A 192 1.23 20.29 21.40
C ALA A 192 2.03 19.08 20.87
N ALA A 193 1.65 18.48 19.76
CA ALA A 193 2.47 17.47 19.10
C ALA A 193 3.74 18.15 18.58
N ASN A 194 4.88 17.77 19.14
CA ASN A 194 6.20 18.29 18.75
C ASN A 194 6.48 17.90 17.27
N ARG A 195 6.04 18.74 16.35
CA ARG A 195 6.08 18.50 14.91
C ARG A 195 7.52 18.51 14.44
N ASN A 196 8.11 17.37 14.28
CA ASN A 196 9.30 17.24 13.48
C ASN A 196 8.92 17.47 12.00
N LEU A 197 8.78 18.73 11.60
CA LEU A 197 8.65 19.07 10.18
C LEU A 197 9.81 18.43 9.41
N PRO A 198 9.53 17.85 8.22
CA PRO A 198 10.59 17.28 7.40
C PRO A 198 11.66 18.34 7.11
N LYS A 199 12.92 17.97 7.22
CA LYS A 199 14.04 18.88 6.89
C LYS A 199 14.00 19.37 5.44
N LEU A 200 13.41 18.59 4.57
CA LEU A 200 13.32 18.87 3.13
C LEU A 200 11.94 18.46 2.63
N ILE A 201 11.25 19.36 1.96
CA ILE A 201 9.97 19.14 1.29
C ILE A 201 10.01 19.58 -0.16
N SER A 202 9.15 19.02 -0.99
CA SER A 202 8.98 19.44 -2.38
C SER A 202 7.96 20.58 -2.46
N PRO A 203 8.30 21.76 -3.02
CA PRO A 203 7.33 22.84 -3.16
C PRO A 203 6.14 22.51 -4.07
N VAL A 204 6.28 21.55 -4.96
CA VAL A 204 5.22 21.14 -5.91
C VAL A 204 4.40 19.95 -5.43
N ASP A 205 4.93 19.18 -4.47
CA ASP A 205 4.27 17.99 -3.90
C ASP A 205 4.69 17.79 -2.44
N PRO A 206 4.27 18.68 -1.52
CA PRO A 206 4.79 18.74 -0.16
C PRO A 206 4.32 17.58 0.73
N CYS A 207 3.25 16.87 0.35
CA CYS A 207 2.81 15.66 1.05
C CYS A 207 3.74 14.47 0.84
N SER A 208 4.61 14.51 -0.18
CA SER A 208 5.60 13.45 -0.44
C SER A 208 6.76 13.51 0.55
N ALA A 209 7.27 12.36 0.97
CA ALA A 209 8.42 12.30 1.88
C ALA A 209 9.74 12.19 1.14
N TRP A 210 10.76 12.90 1.63
CA TRP A 210 12.15 12.70 1.23
C TRP A 210 12.66 11.39 1.82
N THR A 211 12.96 10.43 0.96
CA THR A 211 13.27 9.06 1.38
C THR A 211 14.38 8.43 0.54
N ALA A 212 15.11 7.50 1.16
CA ALA A 212 16.06 6.64 0.47
C ALA A 212 15.79 5.19 0.85
N LYS A 213 15.67 4.30 -0.14
CA LYS A 213 15.81 2.86 0.12
C LYS A 213 17.29 2.50 0.01
N ALA A 214 17.72 1.48 0.79
CA ALA A 214 19.07 0.94 0.69
C ALA A 214 19.47 0.71 -0.78
N ASN A 215 20.62 1.21 -1.18
CA ASN A 215 21.19 1.13 -2.53
C ASN A 215 20.40 1.83 -3.65
N LYS A 216 19.41 2.71 -3.32
CA LYS A 216 18.71 3.54 -4.28
C LYS A 216 18.96 5.02 -4.06
N ARG A 217 18.81 5.82 -5.12
CA ARG A 217 18.91 7.27 -5.04
C ARG A 217 17.83 7.84 -4.12
N VAL A 218 18.19 8.86 -3.35
CA VAL A 218 17.23 9.62 -2.53
C VAL A 218 16.25 10.36 -3.44
N GLN A 219 14.98 10.34 -3.08
CA GLN A 219 13.88 10.93 -3.87
C GLN A 219 12.71 11.31 -2.98
N PHE A 220 11.81 12.13 -3.49
CA PHE A 220 10.49 12.31 -2.90
C PHE A 220 9.59 11.11 -3.26
N GLY A 221 8.81 10.61 -2.32
CA GLY A 221 7.98 9.44 -2.57
C GLY A 221 6.81 9.29 -1.63
N TYR A 222 5.91 8.40 -2.04
CA TYR A 222 4.78 7.91 -1.27
C TYR A 222 4.94 6.43 -0.96
N GLY A 223 4.50 6.03 0.22
CA GLY A 223 4.33 4.63 0.60
C GLY A 223 3.02 4.10 0.03
N LEU A 224 3.12 3.14 -0.88
CA LEU A 224 1.99 2.33 -1.31
C LEU A 224 1.87 1.15 -0.36
N ASN A 225 0.87 1.18 0.52
CA ASN A 225 0.60 0.13 1.49
C ASN A 225 -0.45 -0.82 0.94
N TYR A 226 -0.15 -2.11 0.88
CA TYR A 226 -1.07 -3.17 0.49
C TYR A 226 -1.35 -4.10 1.66
N LEU A 227 -2.63 -4.27 1.99
CA LEU A 227 -3.12 -5.35 2.82
C LEU A 227 -3.68 -6.43 1.90
N ILE A 228 -3.11 -7.63 1.93
CA ILE A 228 -3.55 -8.74 1.09
C ILE A 228 -4.08 -9.89 1.91
N ASP A 229 -5.13 -10.54 1.42
CA ASP A 229 -5.51 -11.88 1.86
C ASP A 229 -4.49 -12.89 1.33
N VAL A 230 -3.91 -13.71 2.22
CA VAL A 230 -2.88 -14.69 1.82
C VAL A 230 -3.47 -15.99 1.25
N GLY A 231 -4.79 -16.03 1.01
CA GLY A 231 -5.46 -17.12 0.34
C GLY A 231 -4.99 -17.34 -1.11
N PRO A 232 -5.69 -18.20 -1.86
CA PRO A 232 -5.25 -18.63 -3.20
C PRO A 232 -5.15 -17.48 -4.21
N GLY A 233 -6.00 -16.46 -4.08
CA GLY A 233 -6.03 -15.29 -4.96
C GLY A 233 -4.94 -14.26 -4.65
N ALA A 234 -4.37 -14.25 -3.46
CA ALA A 234 -3.54 -13.15 -2.94
C ALA A 234 -4.18 -11.77 -3.24
N VAL A 235 -5.50 -11.65 -2.97
CA VAL A 235 -6.30 -10.46 -3.29
C VAL A 235 -5.88 -9.30 -2.40
N ILE A 236 -5.71 -8.12 -2.99
CA ILE A 236 -5.50 -6.88 -2.24
C ILE A 236 -6.86 -6.50 -1.64
N VAL A 237 -7.01 -6.63 -0.31
CA VAL A 237 -8.27 -6.36 0.40
C VAL A 237 -8.36 -4.92 0.88
N ASP A 238 -7.20 -4.25 1.03
CA ASP A 238 -7.16 -2.82 1.27
C ASP A 238 -5.87 -2.18 0.73
N VAL A 239 -5.95 -0.88 0.47
CA VAL A 239 -4.84 -0.08 -0.06
C VAL A 239 -4.88 1.32 0.55
N GLU A 240 -3.71 1.82 0.96
CA GLU A 240 -3.58 3.16 1.51
C GLU A 240 -2.31 3.85 1.02
N ALA A 241 -2.40 5.17 0.87
CA ALA A 241 -1.27 6.04 0.53
C ALA A 241 -0.76 6.74 1.79
N THR A 242 0.54 6.71 2.00
CA THR A 242 1.20 7.46 3.08
C THR A 242 2.38 8.25 2.51
N PRO A 243 2.88 9.29 3.19
CA PRO A 243 4.24 9.72 2.95
C PRO A 243 5.20 8.52 3.10
N ALA A 244 6.27 8.44 2.28
CA ALA A 244 7.17 7.27 2.31
C ALA A 244 8.07 7.26 3.55
N ARG A 245 7.47 7.02 4.73
CA ARG A 245 8.14 6.92 6.03
C ARG A 245 7.64 5.68 6.75
N THR A 246 8.55 4.91 7.31
CA THR A 246 8.23 3.64 7.98
C THR A 246 7.19 3.78 9.09
N TYR A 247 7.22 4.86 9.86
CA TYR A 247 6.24 5.05 10.93
C TYR A 247 4.83 5.36 10.39
N ASP A 248 4.71 6.06 9.25
CA ASP A 248 3.43 6.32 8.59
C ASP A 248 2.87 5.02 7.98
N GLU A 249 3.74 4.19 7.40
CA GLU A 249 3.38 2.87 6.85
C GLU A 249 2.84 1.93 7.93
N VAL A 250 3.51 1.87 9.08
CA VAL A 250 3.04 1.08 10.24
C VAL A 250 1.72 1.64 10.80
N ALA A 251 1.63 2.97 10.93
CA ALA A 251 0.43 3.62 11.45
C ALA A 251 -0.81 3.39 10.56
N ALA A 252 -0.64 3.37 9.24
CA ALA A 252 -1.72 3.12 8.29
C ALA A 252 -2.33 1.72 8.41
N THR A 253 -1.60 0.74 8.94
CA THR A 253 -2.08 -0.64 9.02
C THR A 253 -3.30 -0.80 9.90
N LYS A 254 -3.36 -0.08 11.02
CA LYS A 254 -4.50 -0.13 11.94
C LYS A 254 -5.81 0.29 11.24
N PRO A 255 -5.94 1.50 10.65
CA PRO A 255 -7.16 1.89 9.95
C PRO A 255 -7.46 1.01 8.72
N MET A 256 -6.46 0.40 8.09
CA MET A 256 -6.68 -0.55 6.99
C MET A 256 -7.37 -1.82 7.49
N LEU A 257 -6.93 -2.39 8.61
CA LEU A 257 -7.55 -3.57 9.22
C LEU A 257 -8.99 -3.26 9.71
N GLU A 258 -9.18 -2.14 10.43
CA GLU A 258 -10.48 -1.69 10.91
C GLU A 258 -11.48 -1.45 9.76
N ARG A 259 -11.00 -0.84 8.67
CA ARG A 259 -11.80 -0.59 7.45
C ARG A 259 -12.17 -1.89 6.74
N THR A 260 -11.26 -2.84 6.64
CA THR A 260 -11.49 -4.14 6.03
C THR A 260 -12.52 -4.94 6.82
N GLU A 261 -12.43 -4.94 8.15
CA GLU A 261 -13.44 -5.55 9.03
C GLU A 261 -14.81 -4.87 8.87
N LYS A 262 -14.85 -3.53 8.87
CA LYS A 262 -16.10 -2.75 8.76
C LYS A 262 -16.81 -2.95 7.41
N ILE A 263 -16.06 -2.99 6.29
CA ILE A 263 -16.64 -2.98 4.93
C ILE A 263 -16.94 -4.38 4.43
N PHE A 264 -16.09 -5.35 4.76
CA PHE A 264 -16.16 -6.70 4.22
C PHE A 264 -16.48 -7.77 5.28
N GLY A 265 -16.50 -7.42 6.57
CA GLY A 265 -16.63 -8.40 7.66
C GLY A 265 -15.40 -9.30 7.81
N LEU A 266 -14.26 -8.92 7.24
CA LEU A 266 -13.05 -9.72 7.23
C LEU A 266 -12.11 -9.29 8.36
N LYS A 267 -11.99 -10.15 9.37
CA LYS A 267 -11.04 -10.01 10.48
C LYS A 267 -10.05 -11.18 10.46
N PRO A 268 -8.75 -10.92 10.21
CA PRO A 268 -7.79 -12.01 10.11
C PRO A 268 -7.50 -12.64 11.47
N LYS A 269 -7.25 -13.95 11.49
CA LYS A 269 -6.75 -14.66 12.68
C LYS A 269 -5.26 -14.37 12.91
N ARG A 270 -4.52 -14.08 11.85
CA ARG A 270 -3.08 -13.77 11.87
C ARG A 270 -2.72 -12.66 10.89
N LEU A 271 -1.75 -11.84 11.28
CA LEU A 271 -1.15 -10.81 10.43
C LEU A 271 0.34 -11.07 10.28
N THR A 272 0.82 -11.11 9.03
CA THR A 272 2.25 -11.19 8.73
C THR A 272 2.78 -9.89 8.14
N ALA A 273 3.94 -9.46 8.61
CA ALA A 273 4.62 -8.25 8.14
C ALA A 273 6.14 -8.40 8.34
N ASP A 274 6.89 -7.39 7.90
CA ASP A 274 8.33 -7.34 8.17
C ASP A 274 8.63 -6.86 9.61
N ALA A 275 9.92 -6.89 9.97
CA ALA A 275 10.35 -6.50 11.31
C ALA A 275 10.15 -5.00 11.64
N ALA A 276 9.88 -4.13 10.67
CA ALA A 276 9.58 -2.72 10.91
C ALA A 276 8.23 -2.55 11.64
N TYR A 277 7.31 -3.47 11.41
CA TYR A 277 5.99 -3.52 12.09
C TYR A 277 6.07 -4.10 13.52
N GLY A 278 7.22 -4.63 13.94
CA GLY A 278 7.43 -5.23 15.27
C GLY A 278 7.54 -4.24 16.44
N THR A 279 6.87 -3.08 16.36
CA THR A 279 6.84 -2.07 17.44
C THR A 279 5.91 -2.51 18.57
N GLY A 280 6.29 -2.23 19.83
CA GLY A 280 5.50 -2.65 21.00
C GLY A 280 4.06 -2.17 20.95
N LYS A 281 3.84 -0.89 20.61
CA LYS A 281 2.50 -0.27 20.50
C LYS A 281 1.61 -0.97 19.47
N PHE A 282 2.16 -1.28 18.30
CA PHE A 282 1.39 -1.93 17.24
C PHE A 282 1.09 -3.39 17.57
N LEU A 283 2.08 -4.12 18.08
CA LEU A 283 1.89 -5.52 18.52
C LEU A 283 0.88 -5.64 19.65
N ALA A 284 0.91 -4.73 20.63
CA ALA A 284 -0.09 -4.71 21.70
C ALA A 284 -1.51 -4.50 21.17
N TRP A 285 -1.67 -3.62 20.17
CA TRP A 285 -2.97 -3.40 19.54
C TRP A 285 -3.44 -4.65 18.77
N ILE A 286 -2.57 -5.30 17.99
CA ILE A 286 -2.90 -6.53 17.25
C ILE A 286 -3.33 -7.65 18.20
N VAL A 287 -2.52 -7.92 19.23
CA VAL A 287 -2.80 -8.97 20.23
C VAL A 287 -4.09 -8.64 21.00
N GLY A 288 -4.31 -7.37 21.38
CA GLY A 288 -5.53 -6.91 22.02
C GLY A 288 -6.79 -7.08 21.17
N ASN A 289 -6.65 -7.13 19.84
CA ASN A 289 -7.72 -7.42 18.89
C ASN A 289 -7.87 -8.91 18.56
N GLY A 290 -7.13 -9.79 19.23
CA GLY A 290 -7.19 -11.24 18.99
C GLY A 290 -6.54 -11.72 17.71
N ILE A 291 -5.63 -10.94 17.13
CA ILE A 291 -4.90 -11.27 15.90
C ILE A 291 -3.50 -11.76 16.27
N ALA A 292 -3.11 -12.95 15.80
CA ALA A 292 -1.77 -13.49 16.03
C ALA A 292 -0.71 -12.71 15.24
N PRO A 293 0.32 -12.12 15.90
CA PRO A 293 1.34 -11.31 15.24
C PRO A 293 2.46 -12.20 14.67
N HIS A 294 2.33 -12.65 13.43
CA HIS A 294 3.42 -13.34 12.74
C HIS A 294 4.43 -12.34 12.19
N ILE A 295 5.01 -11.53 13.08
CA ILE A 295 5.88 -10.39 12.79
C ILE A 295 7.20 -10.57 13.54
N PRO A 296 8.35 -10.57 12.85
CA PRO A 296 9.64 -10.66 13.52
C PRO A 296 9.89 -9.44 14.39
N VAL A 297 10.33 -9.66 15.62
CA VAL A 297 10.66 -8.57 16.55
C VAL A 297 12.17 -8.40 16.63
N ARG A 298 12.67 -7.24 16.22
CA ARG A 298 14.09 -6.92 16.37
C ARG A 298 14.47 -6.81 17.85
N ASP A 299 15.50 -7.53 18.25
CA ASP A 299 16.09 -7.41 19.58
C ASP A 299 17.31 -6.50 19.54
N PHE A 300 17.10 -5.24 19.90
CA PHE A 300 18.18 -4.26 20.04
C PHE A 300 18.94 -4.37 21.38
N SER A 301 18.57 -5.34 22.21
CA SER A 301 19.22 -5.55 23.51
C SER A 301 20.39 -6.52 23.43
N GLN A 302 20.57 -7.20 22.31
CA GLN A 302 21.76 -8.03 22.08
C GLN A 302 23.03 -7.18 22.05
N ARG A 303 24.08 -7.70 22.66
CA ARG A 303 25.37 -7.04 22.77
C ARG A 303 26.45 -7.93 22.20
N ASP A 304 27.30 -7.34 21.36
CA ASP A 304 28.40 -8.03 20.70
C ASP A 304 29.76 -7.71 21.39
N ASP A 305 29.73 -6.91 22.48
CA ASP A 305 30.90 -6.47 23.23
C ASP A 305 31.32 -7.46 24.33
N GLY A 306 30.74 -8.67 24.36
CA GLY A 306 31.00 -9.69 25.38
C GLY A 306 30.31 -9.41 26.73
N THR A 307 29.53 -8.34 26.83
CA THR A 307 28.74 -8.05 28.03
C THR A 307 27.38 -8.68 27.96
N PHE A 308 26.73 -8.90 29.13
CA PHE A 308 25.42 -9.50 29.22
C PHE A 308 24.37 -8.72 28.44
N SER A 309 23.64 -9.42 27.60
CA SER A 309 22.43 -8.96 26.89
C SER A 309 21.23 -8.95 27.83
N ARG A 310 20.09 -8.42 27.39
CA ARG A 310 18.86 -8.45 28.18
C ARG A 310 18.37 -9.88 28.40
N SER A 311 18.57 -10.78 27.45
CA SER A 311 18.20 -12.20 27.50
C SER A 311 18.87 -12.96 28.64
N ASP A 312 20.02 -12.49 29.17
CA ASP A 312 20.71 -13.07 30.33
C ASP A 312 20.03 -12.73 31.65
N PHE A 313 19.03 -11.84 31.66
CA PHE A 313 18.28 -11.43 32.83
C PHE A 313 16.87 -12.03 32.77
N LYS A 314 16.44 -12.69 33.84
CA LYS A 314 15.09 -13.28 33.94
C LYS A 314 14.07 -12.23 34.37
N PHE A 315 13.02 -12.03 33.60
CA PHE A 315 11.91 -11.17 33.99
C PHE A 315 10.90 -11.92 34.84
N ASP A 316 10.70 -11.45 36.09
CA ASP A 316 9.67 -11.93 37.00
C ASP A 316 8.43 -11.06 36.79
N LYS A 317 7.45 -11.59 36.05
CA LYS A 317 6.24 -10.86 35.66
C LYS A 317 5.36 -10.53 36.85
N ASP A 318 5.22 -11.48 37.80
CA ASP A 318 4.32 -11.34 38.95
C ASP A 318 4.79 -10.23 39.92
N ARG A 319 6.10 -10.06 40.00
CA ARG A 319 6.72 -9.05 40.88
C ARG A 319 7.28 -7.85 40.10
N ASN A 320 7.02 -7.80 38.78
CA ASN A 320 7.45 -6.70 37.88
C ASN A 320 8.92 -6.28 38.12
N ARG A 321 9.85 -7.22 37.98
CA ARG A 321 11.28 -7.01 38.23
C ARG A 321 12.14 -7.95 37.38
N TYR A 322 13.40 -7.59 37.16
CA TYR A 322 14.39 -8.50 36.58
C TYR A 322 15.27 -9.12 37.70
N VAL A 323 15.70 -10.36 37.47
CA VAL A 323 16.73 -11.05 38.21
C VAL A 323 17.98 -11.14 37.37
N CYS A 324 19.12 -10.62 37.83
CA CYS A 324 20.37 -10.65 37.08
C CYS A 324 21.06 -12.03 37.20
N PRO A 325 22.09 -12.33 36.38
CA PRO A 325 22.86 -13.57 36.45
C PRO A 325 23.50 -13.88 37.82
N ALA A 326 23.77 -12.81 38.62
CA ALA A 326 24.26 -12.95 40.01
C ALA A 326 23.10 -13.06 41.03
N GLY A 327 21.85 -13.27 40.64
CA GLY A 327 20.69 -13.42 41.54
C GLY A 327 20.17 -12.13 42.16
N LYS A 328 20.70 -10.95 41.78
CA LYS A 328 20.28 -9.67 42.33
C LYS A 328 19.11 -9.08 41.52
N LEU A 329 18.34 -8.20 42.16
CA LEU A 329 17.08 -7.66 41.66
C LEU A 329 17.28 -6.30 40.99
N LEU A 330 16.69 -6.13 39.77
CA LEU A 330 16.51 -4.84 39.15
C LEU A 330 15.04 -4.43 39.30
N LYS A 331 14.79 -3.28 39.87
CA LYS A 331 13.46 -2.74 40.15
C LYS A 331 13.17 -1.53 39.27
N THR A 332 11.91 -1.26 39.03
CA THR A 332 11.43 -0.05 38.36
C THR A 332 10.73 0.88 39.31
N THR A 333 10.80 2.18 39.06
CA THR A 333 9.99 3.19 39.76
C THR A 333 8.61 3.34 39.12
N GLY A 334 8.32 2.63 38.03
CA GLY A 334 7.08 2.78 37.25
C GLY A 334 7.04 4.01 36.34
N ARG A 335 8.05 4.90 36.40
CA ARG A 335 8.09 6.10 35.56
C ARG A 335 8.37 5.71 34.11
N VAL A 336 7.42 6.04 33.21
CA VAL A 336 7.59 5.86 31.78
C VAL A 336 8.41 7.01 31.21
N ILE A 337 9.45 6.67 30.44
CA ILE A 337 10.35 7.62 29.80
C ILE A 337 10.06 7.60 28.30
N SER A 338 10.06 8.77 27.67
CA SER A 338 9.76 8.91 26.23
C SER A 338 8.43 8.27 25.79
N GLY A 339 7.45 8.14 26.74
CA GLY A 339 6.12 7.61 26.46
C GLY A 339 6.03 6.08 26.32
N TYR A 340 7.15 5.34 26.28
CA TYR A 340 7.09 3.88 26.04
C TYR A 340 8.15 3.03 26.75
N VAL A 341 9.09 3.63 27.51
CA VAL A 341 10.18 2.88 28.15
C VAL A 341 10.08 2.91 29.66
N LEU A 342 10.09 1.74 30.29
CA LEU A 342 10.33 1.55 31.72
C LEU A 342 11.83 1.21 31.92
N ARG A 343 12.46 1.79 32.94
CA ARG A 343 13.82 1.44 33.37
C ARG A 343 13.78 0.56 34.59
N TYR A 344 14.49 -0.56 34.52
CA TYR A 344 14.73 -1.46 35.63
C TYR A 344 16.20 -1.31 36.06
N THR A 345 16.42 -0.93 37.29
CA THR A 345 17.74 -0.53 37.80
C THR A 345 18.13 -1.41 38.97
N ALA A 346 19.35 -1.94 38.94
CA ALA A 346 19.95 -2.64 40.07
C ALA A 346 20.43 -1.65 41.14
N SER A 347 20.69 -2.12 42.33
CA SER A 347 21.34 -1.31 43.36
C SER A 347 22.85 -1.13 43.08
N THR A 348 23.38 0.06 43.33
CA THR A 348 24.84 0.31 43.26
C THR A 348 25.60 -0.54 44.31
N TYR A 349 24.97 -0.79 45.46
CA TYR A 349 25.51 -1.65 46.50
C TYR A 349 25.64 -3.13 46.06
N ASP A 350 24.72 -3.59 45.22
CA ASP A 350 24.76 -4.94 44.66
C ASP A 350 25.77 -5.05 43.49
N CYS A 351 25.85 -4.01 42.66
CA CYS A 351 26.73 -4.02 41.44
C CYS A 351 28.17 -3.68 41.74
N GLY A 352 28.46 -2.87 42.79
CA GLY A 352 29.81 -2.47 43.15
C GLY A 352 30.73 -3.67 43.44
N PRO A 353 30.43 -4.54 44.40
CA PRO A 353 31.22 -5.71 44.74
C PRO A 353 30.95 -6.94 43.86
N CYS A 354 30.13 -6.84 42.81
CA CYS A 354 29.71 -7.99 42.01
C CYS A 354 30.87 -8.58 41.22
N PRO A 355 31.16 -9.90 41.35
CA PRO A 355 32.21 -10.55 40.59
C PRO A 355 31.98 -10.56 39.07
N LEU A 356 30.70 -10.41 38.64
CA LEU A 356 30.29 -10.36 37.22
C LEU A 356 30.24 -8.92 36.67
N LYS A 357 30.71 -7.92 37.43
CA LYS A 357 30.59 -6.51 37.02
C LYS A 357 31.27 -6.23 35.69
N SER A 358 32.43 -6.80 35.44
CA SER A 358 33.20 -6.65 34.21
C SER A 358 32.44 -7.14 32.96
N LYS A 359 31.61 -8.20 33.12
CA LYS A 359 30.78 -8.74 32.05
C LYS A 359 29.36 -8.16 32.04
N CYS A 360 28.98 -7.36 33.02
CA CYS A 360 27.63 -6.85 33.16
C CYS A 360 27.49 -5.34 32.88
N CYS A 361 28.25 -4.53 33.63
CA CYS A 361 28.23 -3.07 33.56
C CYS A 361 29.59 -2.47 33.92
N PRO A 362 30.65 -2.74 33.09
CA PRO A 362 32.01 -2.34 33.42
C PRO A 362 32.16 -0.83 33.61
N ASN A 363 31.49 -0.04 32.77
CA ASN A 363 31.62 1.41 32.70
C ASN A 363 30.53 2.21 33.42
N THR A 364 29.61 1.51 34.15
CA THR A 364 28.50 2.17 34.86
C THR A 364 28.43 1.72 36.32
N PRO A 365 27.96 2.57 37.24
CA PRO A 365 27.85 2.20 38.66
C PRO A 365 26.93 1.00 38.87
N GLN A 366 25.90 0.87 38.05
CA GLN A 366 24.84 -0.16 38.18
C GLN A 366 24.27 -0.56 36.83
N ARG A 367 23.73 -1.75 36.74
CA ARG A 367 23.02 -2.22 35.52
C ARG A 367 21.64 -1.58 35.43
N ILE A 368 21.32 -1.09 34.20
CA ILE A 368 19.99 -0.59 33.82
C ILE A 368 19.50 -1.39 32.61
N ILE A 369 18.27 -1.87 32.66
CA ILE A 369 17.60 -2.54 31.54
C ILE A 369 16.38 -1.71 31.15
N PRO A 370 16.35 -1.16 29.93
CA PRO A 370 15.16 -0.56 29.36
C PRO A 370 14.21 -1.66 28.90
N ARG A 371 12.90 -1.53 29.22
CA ARG A 371 11.84 -2.42 28.76
C ARG A 371 10.71 -1.57 28.17
N ASP A 372 10.22 -1.96 27.00
CA ASP A 372 9.01 -1.34 26.41
C ASP A 372 7.80 -1.59 27.32
N VAL A 373 6.90 -0.64 27.45
CA VAL A 373 5.65 -0.82 28.22
C VAL A 373 4.77 -1.94 27.64
N ASN A 374 4.90 -2.22 26.34
CA ASN A 374 4.21 -3.28 25.61
C ASN A 374 5.11 -4.49 25.33
N GLU A 375 6.18 -4.70 26.11
CA GLU A 375 7.13 -5.79 25.86
C GLU A 375 6.46 -7.16 25.95
N ASP A 376 5.39 -7.32 26.69
CA ASP A 376 4.63 -8.58 26.76
C ASP A 376 4.07 -8.97 25.39
N ALA A 377 3.59 -8.00 24.60
CA ALA A 377 3.15 -8.25 23.23
C ALA A 377 4.32 -8.61 22.28
N ARG A 378 5.48 -7.99 22.52
CA ARG A 378 6.72 -8.34 21.80
C ARG A 378 7.21 -9.73 22.15
N ASP A 379 7.14 -10.10 23.44
CA ASP A 379 7.49 -11.45 23.90
C ASP A 379 6.53 -12.50 23.34
N HIS A 380 5.22 -12.19 23.24
CA HIS A 380 4.24 -13.03 22.56
C HIS A 380 4.59 -13.25 21.08
N ALA A 381 4.92 -12.18 20.35
CA ALA A 381 5.34 -12.29 18.94
C ALA A 381 6.64 -13.10 18.78
N ARG A 382 7.61 -12.94 19.70
CA ARG A 382 8.86 -13.75 19.70
C ARG A 382 8.59 -15.23 19.93
N ALA A 383 7.63 -15.56 20.81
CA ALA A 383 7.28 -16.96 21.09
C ALA A 383 6.64 -17.69 19.90
N LEU A 384 6.08 -16.95 18.94
CA LEU A 384 5.53 -17.51 17.70
C LEU A 384 6.61 -17.83 16.66
N VAL A 385 7.77 -17.19 16.75
CA VAL A 385 8.88 -17.40 15.80
C VAL A 385 9.35 -18.86 15.87
N GLY A 386 9.47 -19.50 14.69
CA GLY A 386 9.87 -20.90 14.57
C GLY A 386 8.73 -21.91 14.69
N THR A 387 7.48 -21.45 14.96
CA THR A 387 6.31 -22.34 14.85
C THR A 387 6.00 -22.63 13.37
N PRO A 388 5.41 -23.80 13.06
CA PRO A 388 5.03 -24.13 11.68
C PRO A 388 4.11 -23.07 11.03
N GLU A 389 3.21 -22.49 11.82
CA GLU A 389 2.27 -21.46 11.37
C GLU A 389 3.00 -20.14 11.05
N PHE A 390 4.02 -19.79 11.84
CA PHE A 390 4.85 -18.61 11.56
C PHE A 390 5.65 -18.78 10.28
N GLU A 391 6.28 -19.95 10.08
CA GLU A 391 7.05 -20.28 8.88
C GLU A 391 6.16 -20.24 7.63
N LYS A 392 4.96 -20.81 7.70
CA LYS A 392 3.95 -20.70 6.65
C LYS A 392 3.63 -19.24 6.32
N SER A 393 3.38 -18.44 7.34
CA SER A 393 3.07 -17.00 7.16
C SER A 393 4.24 -16.22 6.56
N ARG A 394 5.47 -16.57 6.92
CA ARG A 394 6.69 -15.99 6.32
C ARG A 394 6.76 -16.27 4.83
N ASP A 395 6.44 -17.49 4.40
CA ASP A 395 6.40 -17.82 2.98
C ASP A 395 5.22 -17.14 2.26
N GLU A 396 4.07 -17.06 2.89
CA GLU A 396 2.89 -16.36 2.36
C GLU A 396 3.13 -14.86 2.20
N ARG A 397 3.98 -14.23 3.02
CA ARG A 397 4.35 -12.82 2.88
C ARG A 397 5.00 -12.50 1.52
N LYS A 398 5.67 -13.46 0.90
CA LYS A 398 6.24 -13.29 -0.45
C LYS A 398 5.19 -12.92 -1.50
N LYS A 399 3.91 -13.26 -1.25
CA LYS A 399 2.80 -12.89 -2.15
C LYS A 399 2.62 -11.38 -2.27
N VAL A 400 2.81 -10.61 -1.17
CA VAL A 400 2.71 -9.15 -1.24
C VAL A 400 3.89 -8.53 -2.00
N GLU A 401 5.09 -9.07 -1.80
CA GLU A 401 6.28 -8.65 -2.55
C GLU A 401 6.10 -8.89 -4.05
N MET A 402 5.51 -10.03 -4.43
CA MET A 402 5.17 -10.32 -5.83
C MET A 402 4.16 -9.33 -6.41
N ARG A 403 3.17 -8.86 -5.63
CA ARG A 403 2.21 -7.83 -6.07
C ARG A 403 2.94 -6.54 -6.43
N PHE A 404 3.89 -6.09 -5.62
CA PHE A 404 4.69 -4.91 -5.94
C PHE A 404 5.62 -5.12 -7.13
N ALA A 405 6.23 -6.30 -7.27
CA ALA A 405 7.04 -6.62 -8.44
C ALA A 405 6.22 -6.58 -9.73
N HIS A 406 5.06 -7.22 -9.75
CA HIS A 406 4.12 -7.20 -10.87
C HIS A 406 3.66 -5.78 -11.21
N LEU A 407 3.35 -4.96 -10.19
CA LEU A 407 2.95 -3.58 -10.37
C LEU A 407 4.03 -2.77 -11.11
N LYS A 408 5.28 -2.91 -10.70
CA LYS A 408 6.40 -2.18 -11.30
C LYS A 408 6.73 -2.67 -12.71
N VAL A 409 6.81 -3.99 -12.90
CA VAL A 409 7.23 -4.58 -14.18
C VAL A 409 6.10 -4.53 -15.22
N HIS A 410 4.92 -5.04 -14.87
CA HIS A 410 3.84 -5.23 -15.86
C HIS A 410 2.92 -4.02 -16.01
N HIS A 411 2.81 -3.18 -14.97
CA HIS A 411 1.98 -1.97 -15.01
C HIS A 411 2.81 -0.69 -15.13
N ARG A 412 4.15 -0.80 -15.18
CA ARG A 412 5.10 0.33 -15.25
C ARG A 412 4.81 1.41 -14.21
N PHE A 413 4.43 0.97 -13.00
CA PHE A 413 4.02 1.85 -11.93
C PHE A 413 5.17 2.03 -10.93
N GLU A 414 6.11 2.90 -11.25
CA GLU A 414 7.24 3.24 -10.38
C GLU A 414 7.21 4.70 -9.90
N ARG A 415 6.53 5.56 -10.67
CA ARG A 415 6.43 6.99 -10.41
C ARG A 415 4.99 7.47 -10.49
N MET A 416 4.61 8.37 -9.59
CA MET A 416 3.31 9.02 -9.55
C MET A 416 3.11 9.99 -10.71
N ARG A 417 1.87 10.16 -11.16
CA ARG A 417 1.44 11.20 -12.09
C ARG A 417 0.71 12.32 -11.38
N LEU A 418 -0.12 11.95 -10.41
CA LEU A 418 -0.85 12.90 -9.59
C LEU A 418 0.02 13.36 -8.41
N ARG A 419 -0.29 14.53 -7.89
CA ARG A 419 0.35 15.13 -6.72
C ARG A 419 -0.63 15.18 -5.55
N GLY A 420 -0.10 15.29 -4.34
CA GLY A 420 -0.85 15.29 -3.10
C GLY A 420 -1.24 13.87 -2.66
N LEU A 421 -1.59 13.74 -1.39
CA LEU A 421 -1.93 12.46 -0.78
C LEU A 421 -3.21 11.87 -1.39
N THR A 422 -4.21 12.71 -1.68
CA THR A 422 -5.45 12.27 -2.35
C THR A 422 -5.16 11.79 -3.78
N GLY A 423 -4.25 12.44 -4.51
CA GLY A 423 -3.81 11.99 -5.82
C GLY A 423 -3.09 10.64 -5.75
N ALA A 424 -2.28 10.42 -4.73
CA ALA A 424 -1.62 9.14 -4.49
C ALA A 424 -2.65 8.04 -4.18
N ARG A 425 -3.67 8.32 -3.35
CA ARG A 425 -4.78 7.38 -3.07
C ARG A 425 -5.51 6.96 -4.34
N ASP A 426 -5.89 7.92 -5.18
CA ASP A 426 -6.58 7.66 -6.45
C ASP A 426 -5.79 6.68 -7.33
N GLU A 427 -4.49 6.96 -7.52
CA GLU A 427 -3.63 6.10 -8.34
C GLU A 427 -3.41 4.71 -7.73
N PHE A 428 -3.26 4.63 -6.41
CA PHE A 428 -3.04 3.36 -5.71
C PHE A 428 -4.29 2.49 -5.71
N GLN A 429 -5.46 3.08 -5.54
CA GLN A 429 -6.75 2.38 -5.63
C GLN A 429 -6.99 1.82 -7.03
N LEU A 430 -6.72 2.60 -8.08
CA LEU A 430 -6.81 2.11 -9.47
C LEU A 430 -5.81 0.98 -9.76
N ALA A 431 -4.58 1.10 -9.26
CA ALA A 431 -3.56 0.08 -9.43
C ALA A 431 -3.96 -1.24 -8.74
N ALA A 432 -4.44 -1.17 -7.50
CA ALA A 432 -4.92 -2.32 -6.75
C ALA A 432 -6.15 -2.95 -7.41
N THR A 433 -7.11 -2.13 -7.86
CA THR A 433 -8.29 -2.57 -8.61
C THR A 433 -7.90 -3.40 -9.83
N VAL A 434 -6.99 -2.89 -10.65
CA VAL A 434 -6.57 -3.59 -11.87
C VAL A 434 -5.80 -4.88 -11.55
N GLN A 435 -4.99 -4.91 -10.50
CA GLN A 435 -4.34 -6.16 -10.07
C GLN A 435 -5.36 -7.21 -9.62
N ASN A 436 -6.40 -6.81 -8.88
CA ASN A 436 -7.48 -7.71 -8.48
C ASN A 436 -8.33 -8.17 -9.67
N LEU A 437 -8.64 -7.27 -10.63
CA LEU A 437 -9.33 -7.63 -11.88
C LEU A 437 -8.55 -8.68 -12.68
N LYS A 438 -7.23 -8.52 -12.81
CA LYS A 438 -6.38 -9.54 -13.45
C LYS A 438 -6.41 -10.87 -12.70
N THR A 439 -6.42 -10.83 -11.38
CA THR A 439 -6.48 -12.03 -10.55
C THR A 439 -7.77 -12.81 -10.76
N ILE A 440 -8.94 -12.13 -10.64
CA ILE A 440 -10.23 -12.79 -10.83
C ILE A 440 -10.42 -13.26 -12.28
N ALA A 441 -9.95 -12.49 -13.28
CA ALA A 441 -10.00 -12.87 -14.67
C ALA A 441 -9.19 -14.13 -14.98
N ASN A 442 -8.02 -14.27 -14.37
CA ASN A 442 -7.20 -15.47 -14.52
C ASN A 442 -7.83 -16.68 -13.83
N TYR A 443 -8.50 -16.48 -12.71
CA TYR A 443 -9.17 -17.54 -11.96
C TYR A 443 -10.42 -18.05 -12.67
N LEU A 444 -11.24 -17.15 -13.19
CA LEU A 444 -12.50 -17.49 -13.88
C LEU A 444 -12.28 -17.99 -15.31
N TRP A 445 -11.13 -17.68 -15.90
CA TRP A 445 -10.86 -18.10 -17.27
C TRP A 445 -10.52 -19.58 -17.34
N ARG A 446 -11.38 -20.34 -18.02
CA ARG A 446 -11.12 -21.73 -18.41
C ARG A 446 -10.88 -21.74 -19.91
N PRO A 447 -9.70 -22.19 -20.38
CA PRO A 447 -9.48 -22.34 -21.82
C PRO A 447 -10.53 -23.30 -22.40
N PRO A 448 -11.05 -23.03 -23.60
CA PRO A 448 -11.94 -23.96 -24.26
C PRO A 448 -11.24 -25.32 -24.41
N PRO A 449 -11.92 -26.44 -24.17
CA PRO A 449 -11.36 -27.76 -24.37
C PRO A 449 -10.94 -27.86 -25.85
N ASN A 450 -9.68 -28.18 -26.13
CA ASN A 450 -9.09 -28.37 -27.46
C ASN A 450 -8.58 -27.13 -28.24
N GLN A 451 -8.04 -26.11 -27.63
CA GLN A 451 -7.08 -25.28 -28.36
C GLN A 451 -5.66 -25.74 -28.05
N PRO A 452 -4.85 -26.20 -29.07
CA PRO A 452 -3.44 -26.46 -28.86
C PRO A 452 -2.76 -25.16 -28.41
N ALA A 453 -1.84 -25.29 -27.43
CA ALA A 453 -1.03 -24.17 -26.97
C ALA A 453 -0.28 -23.59 -28.18
N HIS A 454 -0.75 -22.45 -28.69
CA HIS A 454 0.08 -21.65 -29.59
C HIS A 454 1.24 -21.12 -28.79
N CYS A 455 2.43 -21.66 -29.04
CA CYS A 455 3.69 -21.12 -28.56
C CYS A 455 3.71 -19.62 -28.87
N ALA A 456 3.81 -18.80 -27.81
CA ALA A 456 4.15 -17.40 -27.96
C ALA A 456 5.58 -17.35 -28.52
N ALA A 457 5.71 -16.88 -29.76
CA ALA A 457 6.97 -16.42 -30.32
C ALA A 457 7.20 -14.96 -29.98
#